data_0a467c56f99502d7b4b7716740b91f1f
#
_entry.id   0a467c56f99502d7b4b7716740b91f1f
#
_cell.length_a   1.000
_cell.length_b   1.000
_cell.length_c   1.000
_cell.angle_alpha   90.00
_cell.angle_beta   90.00
_cell.angle_gamma   90.00
#
_symmetry.space_group_name_H-M   'P 1'
#
loop_
_entity.id
_entity.type
_entity.pdbx_description
1 polymer ?
#
loop_
_entity_poly.entity_id
_entity_poly.type
_entity_poly.pdbx_seq_one_letter_code
_entity_poly.pdbx_strand_id
1 'polypeptide(L)'
;MKERKKKKLNINSIIVKFLVAFFLFGGVLVMVTVSIQRDLAEAVANPGTQIVLDTRNSTRNSSLAIVVIIIYTFIALFLFVAKWTRSLKRMEDYLQDIGSGAFPEEPLKISGGDELSEMADVINEMKLSLEEKERMRNELEVARNIQAGMLPGDTAARKLPESCRVAAFMNPAKEVGGDLYDFFMIDPDHLGLVIADVSDKGVPAALFMATTKMCIRDNMALGTEPGKVLELVNNRLLENNKAGFFVTAWIGEIDLRNGHMAFAMAGHPFPFVRHGEGAKYEPLQSDRNLVLAGFPGFVYRQEEIDLLPGDRVFLYTDGLDEARDTDNGFFGKERVKEYLDAHSGAEPADVISGMKEAVDSFAAGREQFDDLTMLMVEYKGGSGNE
;
A
#
# COMPACT_ATOMS: atom_id res chain seq x y z
N MET A 1 -9.74 27.66 5.01
CA MET A 1 -11.11 27.15 5.12
C MET A 1 -12.01 28.06 4.28
N LYS A 2 -12.12 27.82 2.99
CA LYS A 2 -12.98 28.59 2.06
C LYS A 2 -14.25 27.78 1.84
N GLU A 3 -15.39 28.37 2.18
CA GLU A 3 -16.72 27.80 1.92
C GLU A 3 -16.87 27.43 0.44
N ARG A 4 -16.90 26.13 0.15
CA ARG A 4 -17.41 25.63 -1.14
C ARG A 4 -18.92 25.86 -1.16
N LYS A 5 -19.40 26.92 -1.82
CA LYS A 5 -20.78 27.04 -2.25
C LYS A 5 -21.13 25.77 -3.06
N LYS A 6 -21.94 24.89 -2.46
CA LYS A 6 -22.59 23.79 -3.17
C LYS A 6 -23.43 24.39 -4.30
N LYS A 7 -22.92 24.38 -5.54
CA LYS A 7 -23.76 24.53 -6.73
C LYS A 7 -24.69 23.31 -6.75
N LYS A 8 -25.97 23.53 -6.41
CA LYS A 8 -27.01 22.54 -6.57
C LYS A 8 -27.01 22.12 -8.03
N LEU A 9 -26.91 20.81 -8.28
CA LEU A 9 -27.08 20.17 -9.58
C LEU A 9 -28.37 20.71 -10.21
N ASN A 10 -28.23 21.44 -11.28
CA ASN A 10 -29.39 22.04 -11.94
C ASN A 10 -29.97 21.04 -12.95
N ILE A 11 -30.49 19.91 -12.40
CA ILE A 11 -31.25 18.88 -13.16
C ILE A 11 -32.34 19.54 -14.04
N ASN A 12 -32.76 20.76 -13.68
CA ASN A 12 -33.79 21.53 -14.40
C ASN A 12 -33.31 22.07 -15.75
N SER A 13 -32.01 22.18 -16.06
CA SER A 13 -31.55 22.82 -17.29
C SER A 13 -31.89 22.02 -18.55
N ILE A 14 -31.66 20.69 -18.56
CA ILE A 14 -31.99 19.85 -19.74
C ILE A 14 -33.48 19.58 -19.80
N ILE A 15 -34.08 19.22 -18.65
CA ILE A 15 -35.54 18.97 -18.58
C ILE A 15 -36.32 20.23 -18.94
N VAL A 16 -35.93 21.41 -18.44
CA VAL A 16 -36.57 22.69 -18.76
C VAL A 16 -36.41 23.03 -20.23
N LYS A 17 -35.24 22.86 -20.84
CA LYS A 17 -35.04 23.09 -22.28
C LYS A 17 -35.89 22.12 -23.12
N PHE A 18 -35.98 20.86 -22.69
CA PHE A 18 -36.83 19.86 -23.38
C PHE A 18 -38.32 20.15 -23.21
N LEU A 19 -38.77 20.56 -22.01
CA LEU A 19 -40.14 20.97 -21.74
C LEU A 19 -40.53 22.24 -22.54
N VAL A 20 -39.63 23.23 -22.57
CA VAL A 20 -39.87 24.46 -23.36
C VAL A 20 -39.98 24.13 -24.85
N ALA A 21 -39.10 23.32 -25.40
CA ALA A 21 -39.19 22.88 -26.81
C ALA A 21 -40.45 22.06 -27.07
N PHE A 22 -40.85 21.18 -26.15
CA PHE A 22 -42.08 20.37 -26.25
C PHE A 22 -43.33 21.23 -26.18
N PHE A 23 -43.43 22.23 -25.28
CA PHE A 23 -44.55 23.15 -25.17
C PHE A 23 -44.65 24.08 -26.37
N LEU A 24 -43.54 24.59 -26.90
CA LEU A 24 -43.52 25.37 -28.14
C LEU A 24 -44.02 24.55 -29.32
N PHE A 25 -43.57 23.31 -29.47
CA PHE A 25 -44.00 22.39 -30.50
C PHE A 25 -45.50 22.04 -30.37
N GLY A 26 -45.97 21.72 -29.17
CA GLY A 26 -47.36 21.44 -28.85
C GLY A 26 -48.27 22.65 -29.15
N GLY A 27 -47.82 23.86 -28.77
CA GLY A 27 -48.54 25.10 -29.04
C GLY A 27 -48.70 25.40 -30.54
N VAL A 28 -47.63 25.21 -31.32
CA VAL A 28 -47.69 25.37 -32.78
C VAL A 28 -48.59 24.32 -33.43
N LEU A 29 -48.49 23.06 -32.98
CA LEU A 29 -49.37 21.98 -33.51
C LEU A 29 -50.86 22.26 -33.24
N VAL A 30 -51.19 22.73 -32.02
CA VAL A 30 -52.56 23.12 -31.66
C VAL A 30 -53.02 24.30 -32.48
N MET A 31 -52.21 25.35 -32.65
CA MET A 31 -52.55 26.51 -33.49
C MET A 31 -52.87 26.11 -34.95
N VAL A 32 -51.99 25.25 -35.51
CA VAL A 32 -52.15 24.76 -36.88
C VAL A 32 -53.42 23.89 -37.01
N THR A 33 -53.70 23.01 -36.04
CA THR A 33 -54.90 22.17 -36.03
C THR A 33 -56.16 23.01 -35.91
N VAL A 34 -56.20 24.01 -35.04
CA VAL A 34 -57.32 24.94 -34.87
C VAL A 34 -57.52 25.75 -36.09
N SER A 35 -56.48 26.26 -36.81
CA SER A 35 -56.59 26.96 -38.09
C SER A 35 -57.18 26.08 -39.15
N ILE A 36 -56.73 24.83 -39.30
CA ILE A 36 -57.27 23.89 -40.27
C ILE A 36 -58.73 23.58 -39.96
N GLN A 37 -59.13 23.39 -38.70
CA GLN A 37 -60.54 23.15 -38.35
C GLN A 37 -61.41 24.34 -38.61
N ARG A 38 -60.91 25.55 -38.35
CA ARG A 38 -61.66 26.80 -38.65
C ARG A 38 -61.87 26.96 -40.15
N ASP A 39 -60.79 26.79 -40.95
CA ASP A 39 -60.88 26.92 -42.42
C ASP A 39 -61.81 25.87 -43.04
N LEU A 40 -61.84 24.64 -42.48
CA LEU A 40 -62.75 23.58 -42.90
C LEU A 40 -64.18 23.91 -42.52
N ALA A 41 -64.48 24.48 -41.37
CA ALA A 41 -65.80 24.87 -40.92
C ALA A 41 -66.37 26.02 -41.77
N GLU A 42 -65.51 27.01 -42.12
CA GLU A 42 -65.89 28.10 -43.02
C GLU A 42 -66.19 27.60 -44.44
N ALA A 43 -65.44 26.63 -44.98
CA ALA A 43 -65.68 26.03 -46.31
C ALA A 43 -66.98 25.22 -46.38
N VAL A 44 -67.37 24.55 -45.28
CA VAL A 44 -68.62 23.79 -45.18
C VAL A 44 -69.80 24.71 -45.04
N ALA A 45 -69.70 25.87 -44.41
CA ALA A 45 -70.73 26.80 -44.13
C ALA A 45 -71.13 27.66 -45.41
N ASN A 46 -70.15 27.88 -46.35
CA ASN A 46 -70.36 28.71 -47.57
C ASN A 46 -69.79 27.99 -48.81
N PRO A 47 -70.58 27.19 -49.50
CA PRO A 47 -70.12 26.38 -50.64
C PRO A 47 -69.93 27.18 -51.96
N GLY A 48 -69.34 28.37 -51.91
CA GLY A 48 -68.93 29.15 -53.08
C GLY A 48 -67.56 28.72 -53.61
N THR A 49 -67.38 28.68 -54.96
CA THR A 49 -66.17 28.18 -55.63
C THR A 49 -64.88 28.87 -55.19
N GLN A 50 -64.89 30.16 -54.86
CA GLN A 50 -63.72 30.94 -54.44
C GLN A 50 -63.25 30.51 -53.00
N ILE A 51 -64.21 30.36 -52.07
CA ILE A 51 -63.93 29.98 -50.69
C ILE A 51 -63.32 28.57 -50.59
N VAL A 52 -63.79 27.64 -51.43
CA VAL A 52 -63.23 26.26 -51.44
C VAL A 52 -61.78 26.24 -51.94
N LEU A 53 -61.43 27.08 -52.93
CA LEU A 53 -60.03 27.19 -53.41
C LEU A 53 -59.08 27.82 -52.36
N ASP A 54 -59.53 28.87 -51.65
CA ASP A 54 -58.78 29.55 -50.64
C ASP A 54 -58.54 28.61 -49.41
N THR A 55 -59.56 27.87 -48.98
CA THR A 55 -59.46 26.88 -47.90
C THR A 55 -58.49 25.72 -48.25
N ARG A 56 -58.57 25.26 -49.54
CA ARG A 56 -57.64 24.21 -50.02
C ARG A 56 -56.19 24.69 -50.04
N ASN A 57 -55.91 25.94 -50.39
CA ASN A 57 -54.57 26.51 -50.35
C ASN A 57 -54.10 26.75 -48.93
N SER A 58 -54.95 27.23 -48.01
CA SER A 58 -54.66 27.38 -46.59
C SER A 58 -54.31 26.03 -45.93
N THR A 59 -55.13 25.01 -46.15
CA THR A 59 -54.91 23.66 -45.65
C THR A 59 -53.59 23.05 -46.16
N ARG A 60 -53.26 23.24 -47.43
CA ARG A 60 -52.00 22.79 -48.03
C ARG A 60 -50.81 23.50 -47.45
N ASN A 61 -50.87 24.83 -47.25
CA ASN A 61 -49.78 25.60 -46.65
C ASN A 61 -49.57 25.24 -45.18
N SER A 62 -50.64 25.00 -44.42
CA SER A 62 -50.57 24.55 -43.02
C SER A 62 -49.96 23.14 -42.91
N SER A 63 -50.36 22.23 -43.84
CA SER A 63 -49.72 20.88 -43.85
C SER A 63 -48.22 20.90 -44.18
N LEU A 64 -47.81 21.77 -45.12
CA LEU A 64 -46.38 21.98 -45.42
C LEU A 64 -45.64 22.54 -44.24
N ALA A 65 -46.22 23.51 -43.50
CA ALA A 65 -45.59 24.06 -42.27
C ALA A 65 -45.41 22.98 -41.20
N ILE A 66 -46.38 22.10 -40.99
CA ILE A 66 -46.27 20.97 -40.06
C ILE A 66 -45.10 20.06 -40.44
N VAL A 67 -44.99 19.68 -41.71
CA VAL A 67 -43.90 18.82 -42.20
C VAL A 67 -42.54 19.47 -41.99
N VAL A 68 -42.40 20.77 -42.27
CA VAL A 68 -41.13 21.51 -42.03
C VAL A 68 -40.77 21.53 -40.54
N ILE A 69 -41.74 21.76 -39.65
CA ILE A 69 -41.52 21.76 -38.20
C ILE A 69 -41.08 20.37 -37.71
N ILE A 70 -41.73 19.31 -38.21
CA ILE A 70 -41.34 17.92 -37.86
C ILE A 70 -39.90 17.62 -38.30
N ILE A 71 -39.54 18.00 -39.53
CA ILE A 71 -38.17 17.80 -40.03
C ILE A 71 -37.17 18.60 -39.19
N TYR A 72 -37.47 19.86 -38.87
CA TYR A 72 -36.57 20.69 -38.04
C TYR A 72 -36.39 20.13 -36.66
N THR A 73 -37.45 19.70 -35.98
CA THR A 73 -37.37 19.10 -34.65
C THR A 73 -36.61 17.78 -34.65
N PHE A 74 -36.79 16.95 -35.70
CA PHE A 74 -36.05 15.70 -35.87
C PHE A 74 -34.56 15.97 -36.06
N ILE A 75 -34.17 16.94 -36.89
CA ILE A 75 -32.78 17.36 -37.08
C ILE A 75 -32.17 17.89 -35.77
N ALA A 76 -32.89 18.75 -35.05
CA ALA A 76 -32.44 19.32 -33.79
C ALA A 76 -32.23 18.22 -32.73
N LEU A 77 -33.15 17.26 -32.61
CA LEU A 77 -33.04 16.12 -31.72
C LEU A 77 -31.87 15.21 -32.11
N PHE A 78 -31.69 14.93 -33.40
CA PHE A 78 -30.58 14.15 -33.91
C PHE A 78 -29.23 14.78 -33.56
N LEU A 79 -29.07 16.08 -33.79
CA LEU A 79 -27.85 16.82 -33.45
C LEU A 79 -27.58 16.84 -31.95
N PHE A 80 -28.64 16.98 -31.14
CA PHE A 80 -28.55 16.93 -29.68
C PHE A 80 -28.08 15.55 -29.20
N VAL A 81 -28.72 14.48 -29.65
CA VAL A 81 -28.35 13.09 -29.29
C VAL A 81 -26.91 12.78 -29.75
N ALA A 82 -26.56 13.17 -30.98
CA ALA A 82 -25.19 12.95 -31.49
C ALA A 82 -24.12 13.70 -30.71
N LYS A 83 -24.42 14.93 -30.25
CA LYS A 83 -23.51 15.68 -29.35
C LYS A 83 -23.34 14.96 -28.00
N TRP A 84 -24.45 14.54 -27.41
CA TRP A 84 -24.47 13.87 -26.13
C TRP A 84 -23.69 12.54 -26.14
N THR A 85 -23.96 11.71 -27.16
CA THR A 85 -23.28 10.42 -27.34
C THR A 85 -21.78 10.59 -27.53
N ARG A 86 -21.34 11.63 -28.27
CA ARG A 86 -19.89 11.92 -28.40
C ARG A 86 -19.26 12.35 -27.10
N SER A 87 -19.96 13.14 -26.29
CA SER A 87 -19.44 13.53 -24.97
C SER A 87 -19.30 12.35 -24.03
N LEU A 88 -20.29 11.46 -23.98
CA LEU A 88 -20.23 10.23 -23.17
C LEU A 88 -19.11 9.30 -23.64
N LYS A 89 -18.94 9.14 -24.96
CA LYS A 89 -17.85 8.31 -25.47
C LYS A 89 -16.46 8.86 -25.12
N ARG A 90 -16.27 10.18 -25.17
CA ARG A 90 -15.01 10.80 -24.71
C ARG A 90 -14.74 10.56 -23.23
N MET A 91 -15.78 10.59 -22.38
CA MET A 91 -15.67 10.26 -20.97
C MET A 91 -15.26 8.81 -20.77
N GLU A 92 -15.89 7.89 -21.51
CA GLU A 92 -15.58 6.45 -21.46
C GLU A 92 -14.12 6.19 -21.86
N ASP A 93 -13.69 6.73 -23.02
CA ASP A 93 -12.33 6.59 -23.52
C ASP A 93 -11.31 7.14 -22.49
N TYR A 94 -11.57 8.31 -21.92
CA TYR A 94 -10.71 8.93 -20.90
C TYR A 94 -10.64 8.14 -19.60
N LEU A 95 -11.76 7.59 -19.14
CA LEU A 95 -11.80 6.72 -17.96
C LEU A 95 -11.08 5.39 -18.21
N GLN A 96 -11.15 4.87 -19.43
CA GLN A 96 -10.43 3.64 -19.82
C GLN A 96 -8.93 3.87 -19.84
N ASP A 97 -8.45 5.02 -20.31
CA ASP A 97 -7.04 5.41 -20.26
C ASP A 97 -6.56 5.46 -18.80
N ILE A 98 -7.28 6.16 -17.92
CA ILE A 98 -6.97 6.22 -16.49
C ILE A 98 -6.95 4.81 -15.88
N GLY A 99 -7.94 3.98 -16.19
CA GLY A 99 -8.04 2.62 -15.67
C GLY A 99 -6.92 1.68 -16.15
N SER A 100 -6.29 1.98 -17.29
CA SER A 100 -5.11 1.27 -17.78
C SER A 100 -3.77 1.77 -17.20
N GLY A 101 -3.82 2.81 -16.34
CA GLY A 101 -2.61 3.45 -15.79
C GLY A 101 -2.01 4.53 -16.71
N ALA A 102 -2.65 4.83 -17.84
CA ALA A 102 -2.26 5.93 -18.70
C ALA A 102 -3.00 7.19 -18.24
N PHE A 103 -2.27 8.15 -17.67
CA PHE A 103 -2.85 9.43 -17.24
C PHE A 103 -2.69 10.47 -18.36
N PRO A 104 -3.77 10.84 -19.11
CA PRO A 104 -3.69 11.85 -20.16
C PRO A 104 -3.20 13.20 -19.61
N GLU A 105 -2.27 13.85 -20.30
CA GLU A 105 -1.74 15.16 -19.88
C GLU A 105 -2.82 16.24 -19.92
N GLU A 106 -3.67 16.20 -20.97
CA GLU A 106 -4.75 17.18 -21.12
C GLU A 106 -5.98 16.80 -20.29
N PRO A 107 -6.63 17.77 -19.61
CA PRO A 107 -7.85 17.51 -18.89
C PRO A 107 -9.00 17.22 -19.87
N LEU A 108 -9.94 16.39 -19.45
CA LEU A 108 -11.17 16.11 -20.19
C LEU A 108 -12.01 17.41 -20.30
N LYS A 109 -12.14 17.93 -21.52
CA LYS A 109 -12.94 19.14 -21.81
C LYS A 109 -14.25 18.79 -22.50
N ILE A 110 -15.36 19.02 -21.82
CA ILE A 110 -16.70 18.88 -22.37
C ILE A 110 -17.38 20.24 -22.33
N SER A 111 -17.73 20.74 -23.52
CA SER A 111 -18.34 22.06 -23.65
C SER A 111 -19.88 21.97 -23.50
N GLY A 112 -20.45 22.79 -22.62
CA GLY A 112 -21.88 22.84 -22.45
C GLY A 112 -22.38 23.59 -21.23
N GLY A 113 -21.64 23.58 -20.11
CA GLY A 113 -22.11 24.13 -18.83
C GLY A 113 -23.33 23.37 -18.27
N ASP A 114 -23.48 22.12 -18.69
CA ASP A 114 -24.49 21.16 -18.28
C ASP A 114 -23.91 20.10 -17.36
N GLU A 115 -24.72 19.13 -16.96
CA GLU A 115 -24.36 18.06 -16.06
C GLU A 115 -23.17 17.24 -16.56
N LEU A 116 -22.97 17.15 -17.88
CA LEU A 116 -21.81 16.46 -18.48
C LEU A 116 -20.51 17.22 -18.26
N SER A 117 -20.56 18.56 -18.26
CA SER A 117 -19.35 19.35 -17.94
C SER A 117 -18.97 19.25 -16.46
N GLU A 118 -19.96 19.19 -15.55
CA GLU A 118 -19.71 18.93 -14.12
C GLU A 118 -19.13 17.52 -13.89
N MET A 119 -19.61 16.51 -14.61
CA MET A 119 -19.02 15.15 -14.57
C MET A 119 -17.58 15.15 -15.09
N ALA A 120 -17.28 15.90 -16.15
CA ALA A 120 -15.91 15.99 -16.65
C ALA A 120 -14.96 16.64 -15.62
N ASP A 121 -15.42 17.64 -14.87
CA ASP A 121 -14.64 18.25 -13.79
C ASP A 121 -14.36 17.26 -12.64
N VAL A 122 -15.35 16.47 -12.24
CA VAL A 122 -15.19 15.42 -11.23
C VAL A 122 -14.22 14.32 -11.72
N ILE A 123 -14.29 13.92 -12.98
CA ILE A 123 -13.37 12.95 -13.58
C ILE A 123 -11.93 13.50 -13.57
N ASN A 124 -11.74 14.79 -13.88
CA ASN A 124 -10.44 15.43 -13.83
C ASN A 124 -9.86 15.50 -12.40
N GLU A 125 -10.67 15.83 -11.37
CA GLU A 125 -10.26 15.79 -9.98
C GLU A 125 -9.87 14.36 -9.54
N MET A 126 -10.64 13.36 -9.93
CA MET A 126 -10.36 11.95 -9.65
C MET A 126 -9.04 11.50 -10.33
N LYS A 127 -8.83 11.88 -11.60
CA LYS A 127 -7.58 11.62 -12.33
C LYS A 127 -6.37 12.16 -11.57
N LEU A 128 -6.41 13.42 -11.14
CA LEU A 128 -5.30 14.04 -10.39
C LEU A 128 -5.01 13.30 -9.06
N SER A 129 -6.06 12.90 -8.35
CA SER A 129 -5.91 12.13 -7.09
C SER A 129 -5.31 10.75 -7.33
N LEU A 130 -5.68 10.07 -8.42
CA LEU A 130 -5.14 8.76 -8.78
C LEU A 130 -3.68 8.86 -9.25
N GLU A 131 -3.36 9.86 -10.05
CA GLU A 131 -2.00 10.14 -10.53
C GLU A 131 -1.04 10.44 -9.35
N GLU A 132 -1.50 11.23 -8.36
CA GLU A 132 -0.73 11.51 -7.16
C GLU A 132 -0.50 10.24 -6.32
N LYS A 133 -1.53 9.40 -6.17
CA LYS A 133 -1.40 8.11 -5.46
C LYS A 133 -0.41 7.18 -6.16
N GLU A 134 -0.46 7.08 -7.48
CA GLU A 134 0.45 6.23 -8.24
C GLU A 134 1.89 6.72 -8.16
N ARG A 135 2.11 8.04 -8.24
CA ARG A 135 3.42 8.63 -8.03
C ARG A 135 3.96 8.33 -6.63
N MET A 136 3.13 8.51 -5.60
CA MET A 136 3.51 8.21 -4.21
C MET A 136 3.85 6.72 -4.04
N ARG A 137 3.09 5.82 -4.65
CA ARG A 137 3.37 4.39 -4.63
C ARG A 137 4.72 4.06 -5.26
N ASN A 138 5.04 4.66 -6.42
CA ASN A 138 6.32 4.47 -7.09
C ASN A 138 7.49 5.01 -6.24
N GLU A 139 7.34 6.16 -5.58
CA GLU A 139 8.34 6.70 -4.65
C GLU A 139 8.58 5.76 -3.46
N LEU A 140 7.51 5.16 -2.91
CA LEU A 140 7.61 4.18 -1.82
C LEU A 140 8.25 2.85 -2.27
N GLU A 141 8.00 2.41 -3.50
CA GLU A 141 8.68 1.24 -4.07
C GLU A 141 10.19 1.45 -4.19
N VAL A 142 10.60 2.65 -4.62
CA VAL A 142 12.03 3.03 -4.62
C VAL A 142 12.59 3.02 -3.19
N ALA A 143 11.88 3.57 -2.21
CA ALA A 143 12.30 3.56 -0.81
C ALA A 143 12.44 2.12 -0.27
N ARG A 144 11.51 1.22 -0.62
CA ARG A 144 11.58 -0.22 -0.31
C ARG A 144 12.85 -0.87 -0.85
N ASN A 145 13.18 -0.59 -2.11
CA ASN A 145 14.38 -1.14 -2.74
C ASN A 145 15.66 -0.62 -2.07
N ILE A 146 15.69 0.64 -1.65
CA ILE A 146 16.80 1.20 -0.88
C ILE A 146 16.90 0.51 0.47
N GLN A 147 15.80 0.35 1.21
CA GLN A 147 15.77 -0.31 2.51
C GLN A 147 16.24 -1.76 2.40
N ALA A 148 15.72 -2.53 1.43
CA ALA A 148 16.16 -3.89 1.18
C ALA A 148 17.66 -3.98 0.87
N GLY A 149 18.21 -2.99 0.13
CA GLY A 149 19.65 -2.89 -0.14
C GLY A 149 20.52 -2.57 1.08
N MET A 150 19.93 -2.06 2.16
CA MET A 150 20.63 -1.83 3.41
C MET A 150 20.84 -3.12 4.23
N LEU A 151 20.00 -4.13 4.03
CA LEU A 151 20.06 -5.39 4.76
C LEU A 151 21.04 -6.36 4.08
N PRO A 152 21.78 -7.18 4.84
CA PRO A 152 22.66 -8.17 4.24
C PRO A 152 21.84 -9.28 3.59
N GLY A 153 22.08 -9.54 2.30
CA GLY A 153 21.44 -10.62 1.57
C GLY A 153 22.27 -11.90 1.49
N ASP A 154 21.83 -12.89 0.72
CA ASP A 154 22.48 -14.17 0.52
C ASP A 154 23.96 -14.07 0.13
N THR A 155 24.32 -13.03 -0.63
CA THR A 155 25.73 -12.80 -1.02
C THR A 155 26.60 -12.48 0.19
N ALA A 156 26.08 -11.80 1.20
CA ALA A 156 26.81 -11.53 2.45
C ALA A 156 26.93 -12.82 3.28
N ALA A 157 25.86 -13.60 3.39
CA ALA A 157 25.88 -14.89 4.08
C ALA A 157 26.92 -15.87 3.50
N ARG A 158 27.06 -15.91 2.17
CA ARG A 158 28.04 -16.76 1.46
C ARG A 158 29.50 -16.33 1.67
N LYS A 159 29.74 -15.13 2.17
CA LYS A 159 31.09 -14.62 2.44
C LYS A 159 31.54 -14.84 3.88
N LEU A 160 30.65 -15.39 4.71
CA LEU A 160 30.99 -15.73 6.09
C LEU A 160 31.96 -16.93 6.13
N PRO A 161 32.78 -17.05 7.16
CA PRO A 161 33.65 -18.21 7.38
C PRO A 161 32.84 -19.51 7.47
N GLU A 162 33.46 -20.64 7.14
CA GLU A 162 32.86 -21.98 7.26
C GLU A 162 32.52 -22.39 8.69
N SER A 163 33.08 -21.67 9.69
CA SER A 163 32.77 -21.83 11.10
C SER A 163 31.37 -21.39 11.51
N CYS A 164 30.64 -20.72 10.65
CA CYS A 164 29.24 -20.33 10.89
C CYS A 164 28.41 -20.38 9.63
N ARG A 165 27.08 -20.54 9.79
CA ARG A 165 26.07 -20.35 8.75
C ARG A 165 25.02 -19.38 9.26
N VAL A 166 24.59 -18.46 8.41
CA VAL A 166 23.56 -17.49 8.73
C VAL A 166 22.50 -17.49 7.62
N ALA A 167 21.25 -17.47 8.04
CA ALA A 167 20.11 -17.24 7.15
C ALA A 167 19.19 -16.19 7.77
N ALA A 168 18.62 -15.32 6.95
CA ALA A 168 17.72 -14.28 7.41
C ALA A 168 16.59 -14.03 6.40
N PHE A 169 15.50 -13.50 6.90
CA PHE A 169 14.34 -13.11 6.10
C PHE A 169 13.69 -11.90 6.72
N MET A 170 13.22 -10.98 5.88
CA MET A 170 12.39 -9.86 6.28
C MET A 170 11.33 -9.58 5.21
N ASN A 171 10.09 -9.42 5.65
CA ASN A 171 8.98 -8.97 4.82
C ASN A 171 8.23 -7.85 5.55
N PRO A 172 8.29 -6.60 5.07
CA PRO A 172 7.56 -5.51 5.69
C PRO A 172 6.05 -5.65 5.46
N ALA A 173 5.26 -5.26 6.47
CA ALA A 173 3.79 -5.25 6.38
C ALA A 173 3.25 -4.13 5.49
N LYS A 174 4.01 -3.04 5.33
CA LYS A 174 3.74 -1.94 4.40
C LYS A 174 4.80 -1.89 3.30
N GLU A 175 4.81 -0.84 2.54
CA GLU A 175 5.82 -0.63 1.49
C GLU A 175 7.25 -0.59 2.05
N VAL A 176 7.42 -0.04 3.27
CA VAL A 176 8.66 -0.02 4.05
C VAL A 176 8.37 -0.33 5.50
N GLY A 177 9.32 -0.99 6.22
CA GLY A 177 9.16 -1.49 7.57
C GLY A 177 10.03 -0.79 8.61
N GLY A 178 9.68 -1.01 9.90
CA GLY A 178 10.48 -0.62 11.06
C GLY A 178 11.52 -1.66 11.46
N ASP A 179 11.33 -2.90 11.04
CA ASP A 179 12.23 -4.01 11.36
C ASP A 179 13.59 -3.88 10.70
N LEU A 180 14.59 -4.44 11.35
CA LEU A 180 15.91 -4.64 10.78
C LEU A 180 16.54 -5.94 11.28
N TYR A 181 17.40 -6.51 10.45
CA TYR A 181 18.42 -7.46 10.86
C TYR A 181 19.77 -7.05 10.27
N ASP A 182 20.85 -7.45 10.91
CA ASP A 182 22.19 -7.34 10.36
C ASP A 182 23.05 -8.50 10.83
N PHE A 183 24.02 -8.90 10.00
CA PHE A 183 25.10 -9.79 10.36
C PHE A 183 26.35 -9.42 9.57
N PHE A 184 27.48 -9.36 10.25
CA PHE A 184 28.74 -8.92 9.64
C PHE A 184 29.92 -9.37 10.48
N MET A 185 31.06 -9.54 9.84
CA MET A 185 32.32 -9.74 10.56
C MET A 185 32.75 -8.41 11.15
N ILE A 186 32.92 -8.39 12.48
CA ILE A 186 33.54 -7.27 13.23
C ILE A 186 35.02 -7.22 12.93
N ASP A 187 35.64 -8.38 13.01
CA ASP A 187 37.01 -8.67 12.63
C ASP A 187 37.09 -10.11 12.06
N PRO A 188 38.24 -10.68 11.71
CA PRO A 188 38.35 -12.03 11.14
C PRO A 188 37.75 -13.15 11.99
N ASP A 189 37.68 -12.97 13.32
CA ASP A 189 37.29 -14.00 14.29
C ASP A 189 35.90 -13.73 14.93
N HIS A 190 35.37 -12.51 14.84
CA HIS A 190 34.13 -12.12 15.53
C HIS A 190 33.01 -11.79 14.58
N LEU A 191 31.88 -12.48 14.77
CA LEU A 191 30.61 -12.27 14.01
C LEU A 191 29.64 -11.43 14.84
N GLY A 192 29.27 -10.27 14.35
CA GLY A 192 28.19 -9.44 14.89
C GLY A 192 26.82 -9.85 14.33
N LEU A 193 25.84 -9.93 15.21
CA LEU A 193 24.43 -10.24 14.90
C LEU A 193 23.54 -9.16 15.48
N VAL A 194 22.54 -8.75 14.72
CA VAL A 194 21.56 -7.72 15.11
C VAL A 194 20.18 -8.10 14.61
N ILE A 195 19.18 -7.96 15.46
CA ILE A 195 17.77 -7.92 15.07
C ILE A 195 17.08 -6.85 15.92
N ALA A 196 16.24 -6.03 15.32
CA ALA A 196 15.53 -4.99 16.04
C ALA A 196 14.22 -4.62 15.31
N ASP A 197 13.31 -4.00 16.06
CA ASP A 197 12.03 -3.52 15.59
C ASP A 197 11.76 -2.12 16.16
N VAL A 198 11.43 -1.20 15.28
CA VAL A 198 11.07 0.19 15.61
C VAL A 198 9.57 0.27 15.79
N SER A 199 9.14 0.85 16.90
CA SER A 199 7.74 1.13 17.14
C SER A 199 7.11 1.94 15.98
N ASP A 200 5.82 1.63 15.65
CA ASP A 200 5.13 2.23 14.50
C ASP A 200 5.61 1.66 13.15
N LYS A 201 5.00 2.09 12.04
CA LYS A 201 5.20 1.50 10.70
C LYS A 201 5.29 2.54 9.60
N GLY A 202 5.85 2.13 8.47
CA GLY A 202 5.96 2.96 7.28
C GLY A 202 7.19 3.87 7.27
N VAL A 203 7.16 4.92 6.45
CA VAL A 203 8.35 5.74 6.16
C VAL A 203 9.04 6.31 7.40
N PRO A 204 8.34 6.87 8.42
CA PRO A 204 9.02 7.40 9.60
C PRO A 204 9.77 6.32 10.40
N ALA A 205 9.16 5.13 10.58
CA ALA A 205 9.81 4.00 11.24
C ALA A 205 11.01 3.49 10.44
N ALA A 206 10.89 3.40 9.11
CA ALA A 206 11.99 2.98 8.23
C ALA A 206 13.21 3.92 8.30
N LEU A 207 13.00 5.23 8.40
CA LEU A 207 14.08 6.20 8.58
C LEU A 207 14.76 6.05 9.95
N PHE A 208 13.96 5.82 11.00
CA PHE A 208 14.48 5.58 12.33
C PHE A 208 15.25 4.26 12.42
N MET A 209 14.73 3.22 11.76
CA MET A 209 15.39 1.92 11.58
C MET A 209 16.78 2.07 10.93
N ALA A 210 16.88 2.79 9.81
CA ALA A 210 18.14 3.01 9.12
C ALA A 210 19.18 3.70 10.03
N THR A 211 18.75 4.70 10.81
CA THR A 211 19.60 5.37 11.79
C THR A 211 20.04 4.41 12.88
N THR A 212 19.12 3.61 13.42
CA THR A 212 19.39 2.60 14.47
C THR A 212 20.39 1.57 13.98
N LYS A 213 20.19 1.01 12.78
CA LYS A 213 21.09 0.05 12.15
C LYS A 213 22.52 0.59 12.04
N MET A 214 22.68 1.81 11.50
CA MET A 214 23.99 2.42 11.34
C MET A 214 24.67 2.64 12.70
N CYS A 215 23.95 3.17 13.70
CA CYS A 215 24.50 3.40 15.02
C CYS A 215 24.95 2.10 15.70
N ILE A 216 24.17 1.02 15.62
CA ILE A 216 24.54 -0.29 16.17
C ILE A 216 25.78 -0.81 15.45
N ARG A 217 25.75 -0.87 14.12
CA ARG A 217 26.85 -1.43 13.31
C ARG A 217 28.17 -0.70 13.53
N ASP A 218 28.16 0.64 13.53
CA ASP A 218 29.37 1.44 13.71
C ASP A 218 30.00 1.21 15.09
N ASN A 219 29.20 1.13 16.16
CA ASN A 219 29.71 0.89 17.48
C ASN A 219 30.21 -0.56 17.67
N MET A 220 29.53 -1.57 17.13
CA MET A 220 29.99 -2.95 17.13
C MET A 220 31.31 -3.12 16.35
N ALA A 221 31.42 -2.47 15.19
CA ALA A 221 32.61 -2.53 14.34
C ALA A 221 33.86 -1.94 15.01
N LEU A 222 33.72 -1.18 16.10
CA LEU A 222 34.82 -0.68 16.93
C LEU A 222 35.23 -1.69 18.02
N GLY A 223 34.64 -2.88 18.07
CA GLY A 223 34.87 -3.87 19.11
C GLY A 223 34.29 -3.48 20.47
N THR A 224 33.22 -2.69 20.47
CA THR A 224 32.52 -2.30 21.69
C THR A 224 31.61 -3.43 22.15
N GLU A 225 31.65 -3.78 23.41
CA GLU A 225 30.81 -4.82 24.03
C GLU A 225 29.31 -4.55 23.80
N PRO A 226 28.47 -5.58 23.55
CA PRO A 226 27.06 -5.41 23.22
C PRO A 226 26.23 -4.54 24.18
N GLY A 227 26.40 -4.72 25.49
CA GLY A 227 25.73 -3.88 26.50
C GLY A 227 26.07 -2.40 26.34
N LYS A 228 27.36 -2.11 26.10
CA LYS A 228 27.83 -0.73 25.90
C LYS A 228 27.38 -0.13 24.57
N VAL A 229 27.31 -0.95 23.54
CA VAL A 229 26.71 -0.53 22.23
C VAL A 229 25.31 -0.05 22.45
N LEU A 230 24.43 -0.82 23.14
CA LEU A 230 23.03 -0.41 23.39
C LEU A 230 22.95 0.88 24.21
N GLU A 231 23.85 1.10 25.21
CA GLU A 231 23.89 2.38 25.93
C GLU A 231 24.19 3.57 25.02
N LEU A 232 25.20 3.44 24.16
CA LEU A 232 25.61 4.50 23.23
C LEU A 232 24.50 4.79 22.21
N VAL A 233 23.90 3.74 21.64
CA VAL A 233 22.83 3.83 20.67
C VAL A 233 21.56 4.45 21.30
N ASN A 234 21.18 4.02 22.51
CA ASN A 234 20.05 4.58 23.24
C ASN A 234 20.17 6.09 23.39
N ASN A 235 21.31 6.56 23.88
CA ASN A 235 21.55 7.99 24.09
C ASN A 235 21.57 8.75 22.76
N ARG A 236 22.17 8.17 21.72
CA ARG A 236 22.24 8.80 20.39
C ARG A 236 20.85 8.93 19.73
N LEU A 237 20.02 7.90 19.85
CA LEU A 237 18.65 7.92 19.30
C LEU A 237 17.78 8.96 20.04
N LEU A 238 17.93 9.11 21.35
CA LEU A 238 17.18 10.08 22.15
C LEU A 238 17.45 11.53 21.76
N GLU A 239 18.67 11.90 21.32
CA GLU A 239 19.05 13.27 20.96
C GLU A 239 18.09 13.93 19.94
N ASN A 240 17.58 13.14 18.99
CA ASN A 240 16.74 13.64 17.89
C ASN A 240 15.35 13.01 17.80
N ASN A 241 14.92 12.30 18.83
CA ASN A 241 13.67 11.53 18.86
C ASN A 241 12.46 12.40 19.27
N LYS A 242 12.14 13.44 18.50
CA LYS A 242 10.96 14.28 18.75
C LYS A 242 9.63 13.55 18.51
N ALA A 243 9.64 12.50 17.70
CA ALA A 243 8.46 11.70 17.39
C ALA A 243 8.11 10.69 18.50
N GLY A 244 9.04 10.41 19.42
CA GLY A 244 8.81 9.48 20.53
C GLY A 244 8.89 8.01 20.11
N PHE A 245 9.62 7.66 19.03
CA PHE A 245 9.87 6.27 18.67
C PHE A 245 10.70 5.56 19.71
N PHE A 246 10.46 4.27 19.88
CA PHE A 246 11.35 3.37 20.61
C PHE A 246 11.74 2.19 19.74
N VAL A 247 12.78 1.48 20.13
CA VAL A 247 13.25 0.30 19.39
C VAL A 247 13.43 -0.86 20.36
N THR A 248 12.85 -2.00 20.00
CA THR A 248 13.27 -3.26 20.61
C THR A 248 14.47 -3.80 19.84
N ALA A 249 15.49 -4.30 20.53
CA ALA A 249 16.67 -4.80 19.88
C ALA A 249 17.28 -5.99 20.63
N TRP A 250 17.85 -6.91 19.88
CA TRP A 250 18.80 -7.91 20.35
C TRP A 250 20.08 -7.79 19.52
N ILE A 251 21.24 -7.69 20.18
CA ILE A 251 22.53 -7.67 19.53
C ILE A 251 23.45 -8.68 20.20
N GLY A 252 24.28 -9.33 19.41
CA GLY A 252 25.24 -10.32 19.89
C GLY A 252 26.53 -10.34 19.08
N GLU A 253 27.59 -10.78 19.70
CA GLU A 253 28.92 -11.01 19.15
C GLU A 253 29.33 -12.44 19.44
N ILE A 254 29.76 -13.20 18.41
CA ILE A 254 30.25 -14.58 18.54
C ILE A 254 31.71 -14.62 18.17
N ASP A 255 32.57 -15.06 19.11
CA ASP A 255 33.94 -15.46 18.82
C ASP A 255 33.93 -16.83 18.11
N LEU A 256 34.18 -16.82 16.81
CA LEU A 256 34.12 -18.01 15.96
C LEU A 256 35.23 -19.04 16.23
N ARG A 257 36.23 -18.69 17.01
CA ARG A 257 37.33 -19.61 17.39
C ARG A 257 36.89 -20.59 18.45
N ASN A 258 36.05 -20.16 19.38
CA ASN A 258 35.67 -20.93 20.57
C ASN A 258 34.18 -21.05 20.82
N GLY A 259 33.34 -20.26 20.08
CA GLY A 259 31.88 -20.24 20.23
C GLY A 259 31.39 -19.38 21.38
N HIS A 260 32.24 -18.60 22.03
CA HIS A 260 31.82 -17.66 23.07
C HIS A 260 30.95 -16.56 22.47
N MET A 261 29.70 -16.40 22.96
CA MET A 261 28.76 -15.41 22.52
C MET A 261 28.43 -14.46 23.66
N ALA A 262 28.77 -13.18 23.48
CA ALA A 262 28.28 -12.08 24.31
C ALA A 262 27.07 -11.41 23.64
N PHE A 263 26.01 -11.11 24.39
CA PHE A 263 24.84 -10.48 23.86
C PHE A 263 24.18 -9.53 24.85
N ALA A 264 23.38 -8.60 24.30
CA ALA A 264 22.55 -7.72 25.11
C ALA A 264 21.19 -7.50 24.39
N MET A 265 20.13 -7.27 25.17
CA MET A 265 18.78 -7.14 24.67
C MET A 265 18.13 -5.87 25.21
N ALA A 266 17.35 -5.20 24.39
CA ALA A 266 16.56 -4.02 24.73
C ALA A 266 15.07 -4.29 24.45
N GLY A 267 14.37 -4.98 25.36
CA GLY A 267 12.93 -5.22 25.25
C GLY A 267 12.47 -6.13 24.09
N HIS A 268 13.39 -6.83 23.44
CA HIS A 268 13.13 -7.67 22.27
C HIS A 268 12.57 -9.06 22.67
N PRO A 269 11.88 -9.81 21.79
CA PRO A 269 11.54 -11.20 22.03
C PRO A 269 12.76 -12.07 22.33
N PHE A 270 12.61 -13.04 23.25
CA PHE A 270 13.70 -13.95 23.57
C PHE A 270 14.04 -14.86 22.39
N PRO A 271 15.32 -14.98 22.00
CA PRO A 271 15.74 -15.93 20.98
C PRO A 271 15.47 -17.38 21.43
N PHE A 272 15.34 -18.27 20.45
CA PHE A 272 15.39 -19.71 20.71
C PHE A 272 16.80 -20.23 20.45
N VAL A 273 17.33 -21.02 21.38
CA VAL A 273 18.64 -21.68 21.27
C VAL A 273 18.46 -23.20 21.27
N ARG A 274 19.21 -23.87 20.42
CA ARG A 274 19.33 -25.33 20.41
C ARG A 274 20.77 -25.73 20.64
N HIS A 275 20.99 -26.53 21.67
CA HIS A 275 22.33 -27.07 22.03
C HIS A 275 22.50 -28.49 21.45
N GLY A 276 23.34 -28.60 20.41
CA GLY A 276 23.67 -29.87 19.76
C GLY A 276 22.60 -30.39 18.77
N GLU A 277 22.99 -31.36 17.97
CA GLU A 277 22.08 -32.01 17.02
C GLU A 277 21.03 -32.86 17.75
N GLY A 278 19.77 -32.72 17.33
CA GLY A 278 18.64 -33.46 17.89
C GLY A 278 18.11 -32.95 19.24
N ALA A 279 18.71 -31.94 19.82
CA ALA A 279 18.14 -31.24 20.97
C ALA A 279 16.93 -30.38 20.56
N LYS A 280 16.08 -30.05 21.53
CA LYS A 280 14.95 -29.12 21.35
C LYS A 280 15.43 -27.70 21.48
N TYR A 281 14.72 -26.80 20.81
CA TYR A 281 14.92 -25.37 21.00
C TYR A 281 14.31 -24.91 22.33
N GLU A 282 15.06 -24.11 23.06
CA GLU A 282 14.59 -23.49 24.31
C GLU A 282 14.76 -21.98 24.24
N PRO A 283 13.87 -21.20 24.88
CA PRO A 283 14.02 -19.74 24.92
C PRO A 283 15.29 -19.38 25.69
N LEU A 284 16.16 -18.56 25.08
CA LEU A 284 17.31 -17.97 25.76
C LEU A 284 16.83 -16.84 26.68
N GLN A 285 16.49 -17.20 27.92
CA GLN A 285 15.99 -16.20 28.87
C GLN A 285 17.13 -15.28 29.30
N SER A 286 16.83 -14.02 29.43
CA SER A 286 17.75 -12.96 29.80
C SER A 286 17.07 -11.96 30.71
N ASP A 287 17.83 -11.18 31.44
CA ASP A 287 17.33 -10.03 32.18
C ASP A 287 16.66 -9.03 31.20
N ARG A 288 15.44 -8.59 31.53
CA ARG A 288 14.72 -7.62 30.70
C ARG A 288 15.29 -6.23 30.89
N ASN A 289 15.99 -5.72 29.88
CA ASN A 289 16.36 -4.32 29.78
C ASN A 289 15.23 -3.50 29.12
N LEU A 290 15.25 -2.18 29.29
CA LEU A 290 14.33 -1.27 28.63
C LEU A 290 14.59 -1.19 27.11
N VAL A 291 13.58 -0.80 26.36
CA VAL A 291 13.70 -0.50 24.93
C VAL A 291 14.67 0.66 24.67
N LEU A 292 15.29 0.70 23.49
CA LEU A 292 16.13 1.81 23.06
C LEU A 292 15.28 3.07 22.81
N ALA A 293 15.91 4.23 22.98
CA ALA A 293 15.27 5.56 22.88
C ALA A 293 14.11 5.76 23.86
N GLY A 294 14.01 4.92 24.91
CA GLY A 294 12.98 5.04 25.92
C GLY A 294 13.38 5.92 27.10
N PHE A 295 14.60 5.77 27.61
CA PHE A 295 15.06 6.48 28.80
C PHE A 295 16.54 6.83 28.74
N PRO A 296 16.94 8.10 28.99
CA PRO A 296 18.34 8.51 28.90
C PRO A 296 19.18 7.92 30.02
N GLY A 297 20.42 7.53 29.67
CA GLY A 297 21.40 7.04 30.64
C GLY A 297 21.07 5.65 31.22
N PHE A 298 20.17 4.88 30.61
CA PHE A 298 19.91 3.50 31.01
C PHE A 298 21.13 2.61 30.72
N VAL A 299 21.50 1.76 31.68
CA VAL A 299 22.63 0.82 31.58
C VAL A 299 22.06 -0.53 31.15
N TYR A 300 22.52 -1.04 30.00
CA TYR A 300 22.09 -2.33 29.47
C TYR A 300 22.99 -3.45 29.97
N ARG A 301 22.39 -4.46 30.60
CA ARG A 301 23.12 -5.66 31.03
C ARG A 301 23.44 -6.50 29.80
N GLN A 302 24.67 -7.02 29.83
CA GLN A 302 25.20 -8.00 28.90
C GLN A 302 25.18 -9.37 29.56
N GLU A 303 24.95 -10.39 28.75
CA GLU A 303 25.01 -11.80 29.14
C GLU A 303 25.91 -12.56 28.18
N GLU A 304 26.37 -13.74 28.61
CA GLU A 304 27.32 -14.55 27.87
C GLU A 304 26.85 -16.01 27.88
N ILE A 305 27.05 -16.71 26.76
CA ILE A 305 26.87 -18.16 26.66
C ILE A 305 27.97 -18.75 25.77
N ASP A 306 28.30 -20.01 25.96
CA ASP A 306 29.21 -20.73 25.09
C ASP A 306 28.42 -21.64 24.15
N LEU A 307 28.59 -21.42 22.85
CA LEU A 307 28.03 -22.24 21.80
C LEU A 307 29.00 -23.38 21.45
N LEU A 308 28.47 -24.58 21.37
CA LEU A 308 29.21 -25.75 20.88
C LEU A 308 28.96 -25.92 19.35
N PRO A 309 29.88 -26.59 18.65
CA PRO A 309 29.66 -26.91 17.23
C PRO A 309 28.33 -27.62 16.99
N GLY A 310 27.52 -27.07 16.08
CA GLY A 310 26.16 -27.54 15.80
C GLY A 310 25.04 -26.82 16.57
N ASP A 311 25.39 -25.92 17.49
CA ASP A 311 24.42 -25.09 18.20
C ASP A 311 23.82 -24.04 17.25
N ARG A 312 22.53 -23.73 17.48
CA ARG A 312 21.79 -22.76 16.68
C ARG A 312 21.10 -21.71 17.54
N VAL A 313 21.11 -20.48 17.09
CA VAL A 313 20.33 -19.37 17.67
C VAL A 313 19.34 -18.87 16.63
N PHE A 314 18.07 -18.85 16.98
CA PHE A 314 16.98 -18.32 16.16
C PHE A 314 16.41 -17.06 16.78
N LEU A 315 16.47 -15.98 16.05
CA LEU A 315 16.04 -14.64 16.40
C LEU A 315 14.85 -14.25 15.55
N TYR A 316 13.90 -13.50 16.10
CA TYR A 316 12.69 -13.08 15.37
C TYR A 316 12.09 -11.83 16.00
N THR A 317 11.34 -11.06 15.21
CA THR A 317 10.51 -9.95 15.68
C THR A 317 9.09 -10.44 15.99
N ASP A 318 8.34 -9.66 16.77
CA ASP A 318 6.98 -10.04 17.22
C ASP A 318 5.98 -10.26 16.08
N GLY A 319 6.22 -9.72 14.87
CA GLY A 319 5.43 -10.03 13.69
C GLY A 319 5.39 -11.52 13.33
N LEU A 320 6.32 -12.34 13.84
CA LEU A 320 6.28 -13.80 13.68
C LEU A 320 5.25 -14.44 14.61
N ASP A 321 5.36 -14.24 15.91
CA ASP A 321 4.49 -14.89 16.89
C ASP A 321 3.12 -14.19 17.04
N GLU A 322 3.03 -12.92 16.65
CA GLU A 322 1.78 -12.16 16.59
C GLU A 322 1.05 -12.23 15.23
N ALA A 323 1.57 -13.00 14.26
CA ALA A 323 0.86 -13.26 13.01
C ALA A 323 -0.54 -13.85 13.30
N ARG A 324 -1.57 -13.37 12.55
CA ARG A 324 -2.98 -13.65 12.87
C ARG A 324 -3.66 -14.49 11.81
N ASP A 325 -4.47 -15.43 12.26
CA ASP A 325 -5.40 -16.17 11.41
C ASP A 325 -6.70 -15.39 11.14
N THR A 326 -7.63 -15.98 10.41
CA THR A 326 -8.95 -15.40 10.09
C THR A 326 -9.82 -15.13 11.30
N ASP A 327 -9.60 -15.84 12.40
CA ASP A 327 -10.36 -15.73 13.67
C ASP A 327 -9.68 -14.80 14.69
N ASN A 328 -8.61 -14.07 14.30
CA ASN A 328 -7.74 -13.25 15.14
C ASN A 328 -6.91 -14.02 16.17
N GLY A 329 -6.75 -15.33 16.02
CA GLY A 329 -5.80 -16.12 16.79
C GLY A 329 -4.36 -15.78 16.40
N PHE A 330 -3.44 -15.77 17.39
CA PHE A 330 -2.01 -15.58 17.15
C PHE A 330 -1.34 -16.90 16.72
N PHE A 331 -0.30 -16.80 15.90
CA PHE A 331 0.57 -17.94 15.61
C PHE A 331 1.18 -18.49 16.90
N GLY A 332 1.78 -17.61 17.70
CA GLY A 332 2.23 -17.89 19.04
C GLY A 332 3.59 -18.58 19.13
N LYS A 333 4.27 -18.37 20.26
CA LYS A 333 5.64 -18.89 20.53
C LYS A 333 5.69 -20.42 20.55
N GLU A 334 4.62 -21.06 20.95
CA GLU A 334 4.49 -22.52 20.96
C GLU A 334 4.60 -23.11 19.57
N ARG A 335 3.87 -22.56 18.59
CA ARG A 335 3.96 -23.01 17.19
C ARG A 335 5.33 -22.70 16.57
N VAL A 336 5.94 -21.55 16.90
CA VAL A 336 7.31 -21.25 16.50
C VAL A 336 8.27 -22.33 17.00
N LYS A 337 8.21 -22.67 18.29
CA LYS A 337 9.04 -23.71 18.91
C LYS A 337 8.77 -25.09 18.30
N GLU A 338 7.51 -25.49 18.17
CA GLU A 338 7.13 -26.78 17.55
C GLU A 338 7.69 -26.92 16.13
N TYR A 339 7.58 -25.84 15.34
CA TYR A 339 8.15 -25.82 13.98
C TYR A 339 9.68 -25.98 14.01
N LEU A 340 10.38 -25.22 14.84
CA LEU A 340 11.84 -25.29 14.99
C LEU A 340 12.29 -26.69 15.42
N ASP A 341 11.61 -27.31 16.40
CA ASP A 341 11.90 -28.67 16.87
C ASP A 341 11.70 -29.69 15.76
N ALA A 342 10.62 -29.58 14.99
CA ALA A 342 10.33 -30.50 13.87
C ALA A 342 11.34 -30.41 12.71
N HIS A 343 11.95 -29.25 12.53
CA HIS A 343 12.92 -28.99 11.44
C HIS A 343 14.34 -28.77 11.93
N SER A 344 14.67 -29.30 13.12
CA SER A 344 15.97 -29.08 13.76
C SER A 344 17.18 -29.59 12.96
N GLY A 345 16.99 -30.58 12.07
CA GLY A 345 18.04 -31.10 11.17
C GLY A 345 18.15 -30.42 9.81
N ALA A 346 17.22 -29.50 9.45
CA ALA A 346 17.25 -28.82 8.16
C ALA A 346 18.30 -27.69 8.14
N GLU A 347 18.76 -27.27 6.97
CA GLU A 347 19.64 -26.13 6.81
C GLU A 347 18.97 -24.83 7.30
N PRO A 348 19.71 -23.86 7.86
CA PRO A 348 19.14 -22.60 8.36
C PRO A 348 18.24 -21.89 7.34
N ALA A 349 18.62 -21.86 6.05
CA ALA A 349 17.82 -21.23 4.99
C ALA A 349 16.48 -21.95 4.77
N ASP A 350 16.47 -23.29 4.84
CA ASP A 350 15.24 -24.07 4.67
C ASP A 350 14.31 -23.90 5.89
N VAL A 351 14.87 -23.77 7.10
CA VAL A 351 14.09 -23.47 8.31
C VAL A 351 13.41 -22.11 8.19
N ILE A 352 14.14 -21.07 7.78
CA ILE A 352 13.62 -19.72 7.61
C ILE A 352 12.51 -19.67 6.53
N SER A 353 12.75 -20.26 5.36
CA SER A 353 11.77 -20.25 4.27
C SER A 353 10.51 -21.04 4.62
N GLY A 354 10.67 -22.20 5.23
CA GLY A 354 9.53 -23.02 5.62
C GLY A 354 8.75 -22.46 6.82
N MET A 355 9.40 -21.72 7.76
CA MET A 355 8.69 -20.98 8.80
C MET A 355 7.80 -19.90 8.20
N LYS A 356 8.30 -19.17 7.19
CA LYS A 356 7.50 -18.18 6.45
C LYS A 356 6.28 -18.84 5.78
N GLU A 357 6.45 -19.97 5.15
CA GLU A 357 5.34 -20.74 4.54
C GLU A 357 4.33 -21.24 5.59
N ALA A 358 4.79 -21.64 6.78
CA ALA A 358 3.92 -22.03 7.89
C ALA A 358 3.08 -20.86 8.40
N VAL A 359 3.66 -19.67 8.52
CA VAL A 359 2.93 -18.44 8.88
C VAL A 359 1.92 -18.05 7.80
N ASP A 360 2.30 -18.08 6.53
CA ASP A 360 1.38 -17.78 5.42
C ASP A 360 0.19 -18.73 5.39
N SER A 361 0.46 -20.01 5.61
CA SER A 361 -0.58 -21.04 5.67
C SER A 361 -1.53 -20.83 6.85
N PHE A 362 -0.99 -20.42 8.01
CA PHE A 362 -1.77 -20.09 9.19
C PHE A 362 -2.64 -18.84 8.98
N ALA A 363 -2.07 -17.79 8.37
CA ALA A 363 -2.77 -16.55 8.08
C ALA A 363 -3.88 -16.72 7.02
N ALA A 364 -3.84 -17.80 6.21
CA ALA A 364 -4.87 -18.16 5.22
C ALA A 364 -5.26 -17.02 4.27
N GLY A 365 -4.28 -16.22 3.84
CA GLY A 365 -4.46 -15.08 2.93
C GLY A 365 -4.90 -13.77 3.60
N ARG A 366 -4.92 -13.73 4.90
CA ARG A 366 -5.10 -12.47 5.65
C ARG A 366 -3.91 -11.54 5.40
N GLU A 367 -4.17 -10.24 5.33
CA GLU A 367 -3.15 -9.21 5.21
C GLU A 367 -2.22 -9.22 6.43
N GLN A 368 -0.91 -9.15 6.18
CA GLN A 368 0.11 -9.13 7.21
C GLN A 368 -0.05 -7.89 8.11
N PHE A 369 -0.11 -8.11 9.42
CA PHE A 369 -0.35 -7.05 10.40
C PHE A 369 0.93 -6.31 10.77
N ASP A 370 2.05 -7.03 10.93
CA ASP A 370 3.35 -6.46 11.33
C ASP A 370 4.48 -6.95 10.46
N ASP A 371 5.63 -6.26 10.49
CA ASP A 371 6.85 -6.65 9.80
C ASP A 371 7.29 -8.03 10.31
N LEU A 372 7.63 -8.93 9.41
CA LEU A 372 8.04 -10.30 9.72
C LEU A 372 9.54 -10.45 9.49
N THR A 373 10.31 -10.53 10.55
CA THR A 373 11.75 -10.66 10.46
C THR A 373 12.27 -11.87 11.27
N MET A 374 13.16 -12.63 10.65
CA MET A 374 13.80 -13.81 11.23
C MET A 374 15.29 -13.85 10.89
N LEU A 375 16.11 -14.27 11.83
CA LEU A 375 17.53 -14.46 11.66
C LEU A 375 17.94 -15.75 12.38
N MET A 376 18.63 -16.66 11.69
CA MET A 376 19.17 -17.89 12.28
C MET A 376 20.67 -17.96 12.06
N VAL A 377 21.42 -18.25 13.11
CA VAL A 377 22.84 -18.57 13.04
C VAL A 377 23.09 -19.99 13.55
N GLU A 378 23.96 -20.72 12.87
CA GLU A 378 24.50 -22.00 13.27
C GLU A 378 26.02 -21.82 13.48
N TYR A 379 26.52 -22.13 14.69
CA TYR A 379 27.96 -22.21 14.96
C TYR A 379 28.46 -23.62 14.59
N LYS A 380 29.50 -23.71 13.77
CA LYS A 380 30.04 -24.99 13.29
C LYS A 380 31.36 -25.39 13.92
N GLY A 381 31.89 -24.50 14.76
CA GLY A 381 33.22 -24.67 15.34
C GLY A 381 34.31 -23.94 14.58
N GLY A 382 35.26 -23.40 15.29
CA GLY A 382 36.45 -22.82 14.70
C GLY A 382 37.21 -23.87 13.87
N SER A 383 37.68 -23.48 12.69
CA SER A 383 38.69 -24.31 11.98
C SER A 383 39.92 -24.42 12.85
N GLY A 384 39.99 -25.48 13.69
CA GLY A 384 41.21 -25.76 14.44
C GLY A 384 42.34 -25.88 13.44
N ASN A 385 43.36 -25.09 13.60
CA ASN A 385 44.67 -25.39 13.04
C ASN A 385 45.08 -26.75 13.62
N GLU A 386 44.89 -27.86 12.83
CA GLU A 386 45.66 -29.06 13.01
C GLU A 386 47.13 -28.81 12.73
#